data_6ac495cb5343c95702eef299cb247b0c
#
_entry.id   6ac495cb5343c95702eef299cb247b0c
#
_cell.length_a   1.000
_cell.length_b   1.000
_cell.length_c   1.000
_cell.angle_alpha   90.00
_cell.angle_beta   90.00
_cell.angle_gamma   90.00
#
_symmetry.space_group_name_H-M   'P 1'
#
loop_
_entity.id
_entity.type
_entity.pdbx_description
1 polymer ?
#
loop_
_entity_poly.entity_id
_entity_poly.type
_entity_poly.pdbx_seq_one_letter_code
_entity_poly.pdbx_strand_id
1 'polypeptide(L)'
;FEHLGSVIPDWKAGFGTTFRYKNLSLSAQFTAQVGGVAYSVTNFALSYQGKLKNSLAGRDDGLVLQGVNAVDNGDGTVSYQKNTAVTENIYTYYQSYKWVRDNGRENTFSTDFLKFKELRIDYQLPKHLMAKTRFLQGASIGFFATNLFCITDWPQFDPEAAGLVNGTN
;
A
#
# COMPACT_ATOMS: atom_id res chain seq x y z
N PHE A 1 24.84 5.06 5.98
CA PHE A 1 23.45 5.54 6.09
C PHE A 1 22.99 6.00 4.72
N GLU A 2 21.80 5.57 4.30
CA GLU A 2 21.16 5.94 3.04
C GLU A 2 19.90 6.75 3.35
N HIS A 3 19.67 7.85 2.62
CA HIS A 3 18.45 8.62 2.72
C HIS A 3 17.39 8.00 1.80
N LEU A 4 16.34 7.43 2.36
CA LEU A 4 15.29 6.72 1.63
C LEU A 4 14.15 7.62 1.15
N GLY A 5 14.07 8.85 1.63
CA GLY A 5 13.05 9.82 1.26
C GLY A 5 12.50 10.60 2.46
N SER A 6 11.57 11.51 2.20
CA SER A 6 10.85 12.27 3.22
C SER A 6 9.61 11.50 3.68
N VAL A 7 9.31 11.53 4.96
CA VAL A 7 8.02 11.00 5.48
C VAL A 7 6.85 11.95 5.25
N ILE A 8 7.15 13.20 4.86
CA ILE A 8 6.14 14.22 4.60
C ILE A 8 5.80 14.18 3.11
N PRO A 9 4.53 14.02 2.75
CA PRO A 9 4.11 14.08 1.35
C PRO A 9 4.27 15.49 0.78
N ASP A 10 4.50 15.58 -0.52
CA ASP A 10 4.63 16.84 -1.23
C ASP A 10 3.30 17.58 -1.27
N TRP A 11 2.22 16.86 -1.49
CA TRP A 11 0.87 17.41 -1.43
C TRP A 11 -0.21 16.33 -1.17
N LYS A 12 -1.34 16.81 -0.64
CA LYS A 12 -2.58 16.06 -0.49
C LYS A 12 -3.71 16.83 -1.12
N ALA A 13 -4.61 16.14 -1.81
CA ALA A 13 -5.77 16.73 -2.43
C ALA A 13 -7.03 15.89 -2.15
N GLY A 14 -8.15 16.59 -2.03
CA GLY A 14 -9.48 16.00 -2.05
C GLY A 14 -10.32 16.71 -3.09
N PHE A 15 -11.06 15.96 -3.89
CA PHE A 15 -12.01 16.52 -4.82
C PHE A 15 -13.29 15.70 -4.82
N GLY A 16 -14.39 16.41 -5.02
CA GLY A 16 -15.70 15.79 -5.05
C GLY A 16 -16.59 16.48 -6.06
N THR A 17 -17.58 15.74 -6.54
CA THR A 17 -18.60 16.25 -7.43
C THR A 17 -19.96 15.75 -7.02
N THR A 18 -20.99 16.55 -7.27
CA THR A 18 -22.39 16.16 -7.10
C THR A 18 -23.14 16.52 -8.37
N PHE A 19 -23.69 15.52 -9.00
CA PHE A 19 -24.57 15.66 -10.15
C PHE A 19 -26.02 15.44 -9.75
N ARG A 20 -26.91 16.33 -10.16
CA ARG A 20 -28.35 16.23 -9.90
C ARG A 20 -29.14 16.31 -11.19
N TYR A 21 -29.98 15.33 -11.39
CA TYR A 21 -30.89 15.30 -12.53
C TYR A 21 -32.29 14.86 -12.08
N LYS A 22 -33.25 15.78 -12.15
CA LYS A 22 -34.63 15.55 -11.65
C LYS A 22 -34.59 15.07 -10.19
N ASN A 23 -35.00 13.83 -9.96
CA ASN A 23 -35.10 13.20 -8.65
C ASN A 23 -33.85 12.41 -8.28
N LEU A 24 -32.87 12.31 -9.17
CA LEU A 24 -31.62 11.57 -8.94
C LEU A 24 -30.49 12.52 -8.52
N SER A 25 -29.78 12.17 -7.47
CA SER A 25 -28.54 12.80 -7.04
C SER A 25 -27.43 11.76 -6.99
N LEU A 26 -26.29 12.06 -7.62
CA LEU A 26 -25.08 11.27 -7.63
C LEU A 26 -23.96 12.11 -7.05
N SER A 27 -23.31 11.63 -5.99
CA SER A 27 -22.13 12.27 -5.40
C SER A 27 -20.97 11.31 -5.42
N ALA A 28 -19.79 11.81 -5.78
CA ALA A 28 -18.52 11.06 -5.78
C ALA A 28 -17.43 11.89 -5.11
N GLN A 29 -16.61 11.25 -4.27
CA GLN A 29 -15.48 11.88 -3.59
C GLN A 29 -14.20 11.06 -3.80
N PHE A 30 -13.12 11.77 -4.06
CA PHE A 30 -11.78 11.22 -4.25
C PHE A 30 -10.79 11.92 -3.34
N THR A 31 -9.77 11.17 -2.92
CA THR A 31 -8.61 11.71 -2.22
C THR A 31 -7.34 11.21 -2.89
N ALA A 32 -6.33 12.06 -2.92
CA ALA A 32 -5.03 11.73 -3.49
C ALA A 32 -3.91 12.27 -2.60
N GLN A 33 -2.80 11.58 -2.60
CA GLN A 33 -1.56 11.99 -1.98
C GLN A 33 -0.42 11.69 -2.94
N VAL A 34 0.54 12.58 -3.03
CA VAL A 34 1.77 12.38 -3.80
C VAL A 34 2.96 12.79 -2.94
N GLY A 35 4.02 12.01 -3.06
CA GLY A 35 5.22 12.13 -2.25
C GLY A 35 5.08 11.48 -0.88
N GLY A 36 6.21 11.38 -0.22
CA GLY A 36 6.34 10.71 1.06
C GLY A 36 6.67 9.23 0.94
N VAL A 37 7.42 8.77 1.91
CA VAL A 37 7.73 7.34 2.11
C VAL A 37 7.47 6.97 3.55
N ALA A 38 7.11 5.72 3.78
CA ALA A 38 6.94 5.21 5.13
C ALA A 38 7.46 3.78 5.26
N TYR A 39 7.95 3.45 6.44
CA TYR A 39 8.37 2.10 6.78
C TYR A 39 7.15 1.24 7.13
N SER A 40 7.00 0.10 6.48
CA SER A 40 5.91 -0.84 6.75
C SER A 40 6.36 -1.93 7.74
N VAL A 41 6.04 -1.74 9.02
CA VAL A 41 6.24 -2.76 10.07
C VAL A 41 5.47 -4.04 9.72
N THR A 42 4.29 -3.91 9.13
CA THR A 42 3.49 -5.07 8.71
C THR A 42 4.18 -5.85 7.60
N ASN A 43 4.75 -5.18 6.59
CA ASN A 43 5.52 -5.86 5.54
C ASN A 43 6.72 -6.58 6.12
N PHE A 44 7.46 -5.92 7.00
CA PHE A 44 8.56 -6.52 7.74
C PHE A 44 8.11 -7.78 8.48
N ALA A 45 7.08 -7.69 9.32
CA ALA A 45 6.63 -8.81 10.16
C ALA A 45 6.13 -10.00 9.33
N LEU A 46 5.36 -9.75 8.26
CA LEU A 46 4.86 -10.79 7.37
C LEU A 46 5.99 -11.43 6.55
N SER A 47 6.94 -10.63 6.09
CA SER A 47 8.13 -11.12 5.36
C SER A 47 9.01 -11.96 6.27
N TYR A 48 9.30 -11.46 7.46
CA TYR A 48 10.08 -12.16 8.48
C TYR A 48 9.48 -13.52 8.86
N GLN A 49 8.15 -13.60 8.93
CA GLN A 49 7.42 -14.84 9.22
C GLN A 49 7.22 -15.72 7.98
N GLY A 50 7.68 -15.31 6.82
CA GLY A 50 7.53 -16.06 5.57
C GLY A 50 6.09 -16.14 5.05
N LYS A 51 5.23 -15.18 5.39
CA LYS A 51 3.80 -15.18 5.01
C LYS A 51 3.52 -14.48 3.68
N LEU A 52 4.51 -13.86 3.06
CA LEU A 52 4.39 -13.19 1.77
C LEU A 52 4.90 -14.07 0.63
N LYS A 53 4.31 -13.92 -0.56
CA LYS A 53 4.70 -14.65 -1.77
C LYS A 53 6.17 -14.44 -2.17
N ASN A 54 6.71 -13.26 -1.91
CA ASN A 54 8.11 -12.93 -2.20
C ASN A 54 9.10 -13.74 -1.35
N SER A 55 8.64 -14.42 -0.29
CA SER A 55 9.45 -15.31 0.54
C SER A 55 9.48 -16.76 0.04
N LEU A 56 8.81 -17.08 -1.07
CA LEU A 56 8.75 -18.45 -1.58
C LEU A 56 10.01 -18.86 -2.33
N ALA A 57 10.71 -17.90 -2.97
CA ALA A 57 11.90 -18.20 -3.76
C ALA A 57 12.98 -18.85 -2.90
N GLY A 58 13.50 -19.97 -3.36
CA GLY A 58 14.63 -20.69 -2.74
C GLY A 58 14.27 -21.52 -1.51
N ARG A 59 12.98 -21.77 -1.20
CA ARG A 59 12.61 -22.58 -0.04
C ARG A 59 12.97 -24.04 -0.18
N ASP A 60 12.78 -24.60 -1.39
CA ASP A 60 12.98 -26.01 -1.64
C ASP A 60 14.38 -26.28 -2.23
N ASP A 61 14.82 -25.48 -3.20
CA ASP A 61 16.03 -25.72 -3.98
C ASP A 61 17.20 -24.77 -3.63
N GLY A 62 17.03 -23.91 -2.61
CA GLY A 62 17.96 -22.83 -2.33
C GLY A 62 17.90 -21.71 -3.38
N LEU A 63 18.81 -20.76 -3.30
CA LEU A 63 18.85 -19.60 -4.20
C LEU A 63 20.30 -19.19 -4.43
N VAL A 64 20.67 -18.92 -5.68
CA VAL A 64 21.92 -18.24 -6.01
C VAL A 64 21.70 -16.75 -5.84
N LEU A 65 22.29 -16.16 -4.81
CA LEU A 65 22.22 -14.72 -4.57
C LEU A 65 22.99 -13.97 -5.64
N GLN A 66 22.36 -13.02 -6.29
CA GLN A 66 23.03 -12.19 -7.29
C GLN A 66 24.05 -11.27 -6.60
N GLY A 67 25.28 -11.31 -7.08
CA GLY A 67 26.37 -10.53 -6.54
C GLY A 67 27.72 -11.08 -6.94
N VAL A 68 28.77 -10.53 -6.35
CA VAL A 68 30.17 -10.96 -6.52
C VAL A 68 30.75 -11.30 -5.16
N ASN A 69 31.58 -12.34 -5.14
CA ASN A 69 32.39 -12.69 -3.99
C ASN A 69 33.73 -11.97 -4.11
N ALA A 70 34.15 -11.32 -3.05
CA ALA A 70 35.46 -10.75 -2.93
C ALA A 70 36.48 -11.90 -2.60
N VAL A 71 37.48 -12.09 -3.42
CA VAL A 71 38.52 -13.08 -3.22
C VAL A 71 39.84 -12.33 -2.95
N ASP A 72 40.39 -12.54 -1.77
CA ASP A 72 41.73 -12.03 -1.44
C ASP A 72 42.79 -12.84 -2.22
N ASN A 73 43.61 -12.17 -3.02
CA ASN A 73 44.65 -12.79 -3.84
C ASN A 73 45.94 -13.07 -3.05
N GLY A 74 45.99 -12.67 -1.77
CA GLY A 74 47.16 -12.90 -0.89
C GLY A 74 48.33 -11.92 -1.13
N ASP A 75 48.19 -11.02 -2.09
CA ASP A 75 49.18 -9.97 -2.42
C ASP A 75 48.72 -8.57 -1.97
N GLY A 76 47.64 -8.52 -1.17
CA GLY A 76 46.99 -7.29 -0.75
C GLY A 76 45.97 -6.74 -1.76
N THR A 77 45.72 -7.45 -2.87
CA THR A 77 44.68 -7.10 -3.85
C THR A 77 43.49 -7.99 -3.69
N VAL A 78 42.32 -7.48 -4.10
CA VAL A 78 41.02 -8.20 -4.06
C VAL A 78 40.51 -8.33 -5.49
N SER A 79 40.21 -9.58 -5.89
CA SER A 79 39.46 -9.85 -7.12
C SER A 79 38.01 -10.12 -6.84
N TYR A 80 37.15 -9.86 -7.84
CA TYR A 80 35.69 -10.06 -7.71
C TYR A 80 35.23 -11.13 -8.69
N GLN A 81 34.63 -12.18 -8.17
CA GLN A 81 34.09 -13.30 -8.95
C GLN A 81 32.58 -13.37 -8.79
N LYS A 82 31.86 -13.68 -9.88
CA LYS A 82 30.41 -13.87 -9.83
C LYS A 82 30.07 -14.96 -8.81
N ASN A 83 29.10 -14.65 -7.93
CA ASN A 83 28.60 -15.66 -7.01
C ASN A 83 27.80 -16.73 -7.78
N THR A 84 28.16 -17.99 -7.58
CA THR A 84 27.47 -19.18 -8.13
C THR A 84 27.05 -20.14 -7.03
N ALA A 85 27.34 -19.82 -5.78
CA ALA A 85 27.01 -20.66 -4.64
C ALA A 85 25.51 -20.64 -4.35
N VAL A 86 24.91 -21.81 -4.21
CA VAL A 86 23.53 -21.95 -3.77
C VAL A 86 23.47 -21.74 -2.25
N THR A 87 22.54 -20.91 -1.80
CA THR A 87 22.33 -20.68 -0.38
C THR A 87 21.54 -21.85 0.20
N GLU A 88 22.17 -22.65 1.06
CA GLU A 88 21.54 -23.82 1.68
C GLU A 88 20.43 -23.45 2.66
N ASN A 89 20.58 -22.34 3.37
CA ASN A 89 19.57 -21.86 4.33
C ASN A 89 19.00 -20.51 3.91
N ILE A 90 18.00 -20.58 3.04
CA ILE A 90 17.30 -19.39 2.55
C ILE A 90 16.58 -18.61 3.67
N TYR A 91 16.16 -19.29 4.72
CA TYR A 91 15.53 -18.66 5.87
C TYR A 91 16.48 -17.67 6.56
N THR A 92 17.73 -18.07 6.79
CA THR A 92 18.76 -17.19 7.36
C THR A 92 18.98 -15.96 6.47
N TYR A 93 19.01 -16.14 5.14
CA TYR A 93 19.14 -15.02 4.21
C TYR A 93 17.98 -14.02 4.34
N TYR A 94 16.74 -14.52 4.33
CA TYR A 94 15.59 -13.64 4.43
C TYR A 94 15.50 -12.95 5.78
N GLN A 95 15.77 -13.62 6.86
CA GLN A 95 15.67 -13.05 8.20
C GLN A 95 16.85 -12.16 8.60
N SER A 96 18.08 -12.54 8.25
CA SER A 96 19.27 -11.84 8.71
C SER A 96 19.72 -10.72 7.77
N TYR A 97 19.32 -10.76 6.52
CA TYR A 97 19.79 -9.81 5.53
C TYR A 97 18.67 -9.04 4.85
N LYS A 98 17.71 -9.74 4.20
CA LYS A 98 16.74 -9.07 3.35
C LYS A 98 15.65 -8.37 4.15
N TRP A 99 15.12 -9.02 5.15
CA TRP A 99 13.97 -8.51 5.92
C TRP A 99 14.30 -8.21 7.39
N VAL A 100 15.55 -7.98 7.69
CA VAL A 100 15.92 -7.48 9.00
C VAL A 100 15.39 -6.07 9.20
N ARG A 101 15.00 -5.76 10.43
CA ARG A 101 14.42 -4.45 10.78
C ARG A 101 15.32 -3.28 10.35
N ASP A 102 16.63 -3.46 10.49
CA ASP A 102 17.62 -2.42 10.22
C ASP A 102 17.86 -2.20 8.70
N ASN A 103 17.42 -3.12 7.85
CA ASN A 103 17.38 -2.92 6.39
C ASN A 103 16.10 -2.18 6.00
N GLY A 104 16.05 -0.89 6.30
CA GLY A 104 14.90 -0.04 6.06
C GLY A 104 14.46 0.02 4.60
N ARG A 105 15.38 -0.15 3.66
CA ARG A 105 15.11 -0.05 2.22
C ARG A 105 14.08 -1.07 1.74
N GLU A 106 14.17 -2.31 2.17
CA GLU A 106 13.27 -3.41 1.74
C GLU A 106 11.85 -3.27 2.30
N ASN A 107 11.67 -2.43 3.32
CA ASN A 107 10.39 -2.26 4.00
C ASN A 107 9.86 -0.81 3.94
N THR A 108 10.52 0.06 3.18
CA THR A 108 10.09 1.45 2.97
C THR A 108 9.48 1.59 1.58
N PHE A 109 8.27 2.10 1.53
CA PHE A 109 7.45 2.22 0.32
C PHE A 109 6.94 3.64 0.16
N SER A 110 6.60 4.02 -1.09
CA SER A 110 5.86 5.25 -1.36
C SER A 110 4.50 5.23 -0.67
N THR A 111 4.09 6.39 -0.18
CA THR A 111 2.76 6.62 0.37
C THR A 111 1.82 7.29 -0.63
N ASP A 112 2.17 7.26 -1.91
CA ASP A 112 1.33 7.79 -2.98
C ASP A 112 0.05 6.97 -3.12
N PHE A 113 -1.06 7.66 -3.29
CA PHE A 113 -2.31 7.01 -3.60
C PHE A 113 -3.32 7.92 -4.31
N LEU A 114 -4.21 7.27 -5.05
CA LEU A 114 -5.48 7.83 -5.51
C LEU A 114 -6.61 6.92 -5.03
N LYS A 115 -7.52 7.46 -4.24
CA LYS A 115 -8.58 6.70 -3.60
C LYS A 115 -9.95 7.23 -3.99
N PHE A 116 -10.84 6.33 -4.42
CA PHE A 116 -12.27 6.62 -4.55
C PHE A 116 -12.93 6.39 -3.20
N LYS A 117 -13.10 7.48 -2.47
CA LYS A 117 -13.45 7.45 -1.06
C LYS A 117 -14.93 7.20 -0.81
N GLU A 118 -15.78 7.84 -1.61
CA GLU A 118 -17.23 7.77 -1.40
C GLU A 118 -17.98 7.85 -2.72
N LEU A 119 -19.00 7.01 -2.84
CA LEU A 119 -20.04 7.09 -3.85
C LEU A 119 -21.39 7.09 -3.15
N ARG A 120 -22.24 8.06 -3.50
CA ARG A 120 -23.60 8.14 -3.00
C ARG A 120 -24.56 8.40 -4.14
N ILE A 121 -25.62 7.61 -4.21
CA ILE A 121 -26.70 7.71 -5.19
C ILE A 121 -27.99 7.82 -4.42
N ASP A 122 -28.72 8.92 -4.56
CA ASP A 122 -30.00 9.13 -3.91
C ASP A 122 -31.08 9.36 -4.98
N TYR A 123 -32.20 8.68 -4.85
CA TYR A 123 -33.37 8.88 -5.66
C TYR A 123 -34.56 9.30 -4.80
N GLN A 124 -35.04 10.51 -5.02
CA GLN A 124 -36.25 11.01 -4.37
C GLN A 124 -37.49 10.47 -5.07
N LEU A 125 -38.35 9.81 -4.34
CA LEU A 125 -39.62 9.32 -4.87
C LEU A 125 -40.52 10.47 -5.28
N PRO A 126 -41.19 10.39 -6.45
CA PRO A 126 -42.05 11.42 -6.95
C PRO A 126 -43.25 11.69 -5.98
N LYS A 127 -43.61 12.95 -5.83
CA LYS A 127 -44.68 13.37 -4.91
C LYS A 127 -46.01 12.68 -5.18
N HIS A 128 -46.34 12.33 -6.42
CA HIS A 128 -47.59 11.65 -6.76
C HIS A 128 -47.70 10.24 -6.17
N LEU A 129 -46.56 9.57 -5.89
CA LEU A 129 -46.56 8.30 -5.18
C LEU A 129 -46.84 8.48 -3.68
N MET A 130 -46.38 9.60 -3.13
CA MET A 130 -46.61 9.94 -1.71
C MET A 130 -48.03 10.42 -1.45
N ALA A 131 -48.65 11.08 -2.41
CA ALA A 131 -50.04 11.58 -2.27
C ALA A 131 -51.06 10.46 -2.00
N LYS A 132 -50.71 9.20 -2.30
CA LYS A 132 -51.54 8.03 -1.99
C LYS A 132 -51.40 7.57 -0.53
N THR A 133 -50.39 8.05 0.18
CA THR A 133 -50.17 7.73 1.60
C THR A 133 -50.54 8.93 2.46
N ARG A 134 -51.38 8.73 3.49
CA ARG A 134 -51.88 9.82 4.37
C ARG A 134 -50.81 10.39 5.31
N PHE A 135 -49.70 9.68 5.52
CA PHE A 135 -48.69 10.01 6.55
C PHE A 135 -47.29 10.30 5.99
N LEU A 136 -46.99 9.91 4.74
CA LEU A 136 -45.67 10.16 4.13
C LEU A 136 -45.72 11.46 3.31
N GLN A 137 -44.87 12.43 3.70
CA GLN A 137 -44.72 13.70 2.98
C GLN A 137 -43.59 13.64 1.95
N GLY A 138 -42.69 12.70 2.08
CA GLY A 138 -41.56 12.44 1.17
C GLY A 138 -40.82 11.15 1.54
N ALA A 139 -40.24 10.52 0.57
CA ALA A 139 -39.35 9.37 0.76
C ALA A 139 -38.24 9.39 -0.28
N SER A 140 -37.08 8.89 0.09
CA SER A 140 -35.95 8.69 -0.82
C SER A 140 -35.36 7.31 -0.60
N ILE A 141 -34.75 6.77 -1.66
CA ILE A 141 -33.96 5.54 -1.63
C ILE A 141 -32.55 5.93 -1.99
N GLY A 142 -31.57 5.54 -1.16
CA GLY A 142 -30.18 5.85 -1.37
C GLY A 142 -29.30 4.61 -1.35
N PHE A 143 -28.27 4.59 -2.19
CA PHE A 143 -27.15 3.67 -2.15
C PHE A 143 -25.92 4.45 -1.72
N PHE A 144 -25.13 3.88 -0.82
CA PHE A 144 -23.93 4.48 -0.29
C PHE A 144 -22.82 3.45 -0.24
N ALA A 145 -21.66 3.79 -0.77
CA ALA A 145 -20.48 2.96 -0.76
C ALA A 145 -19.22 3.77 -0.42
N THR A 146 -18.35 3.20 0.40
CA THR A 146 -17.08 3.82 0.80
C THR A 146 -15.90 2.96 0.42
N ASN A 147 -14.75 3.60 0.21
CA ASN A 147 -13.47 2.93 -0.05
C ASN A 147 -13.56 1.94 -1.22
N LEU A 148 -14.17 2.38 -2.33
CA LEU A 148 -14.47 1.53 -3.48
C LEU A 148 -13.21 0.97 -4.14
N PHE A 149 -12.18 1.80 -4.29
CA PHE A 149 -10.85 1.37 -4.73
C PHE A 149 -9.77 2.34 -4.27
N CYS A 150 -8.55 1.84 -4.22
CA CYS A 150 -7.34 2.61 -3.98
C CYS A 150 -6.26 2.14 -4.96
N ILE A 151 -5.65 3.09 -5.66
CA ILE A 151 -4.49 2.86 -6.52
C ILE A 151 -3.29 3.34 -5.72
N THR A 152 -2.33 2.45 -5.42
CA THR A 152 -1.17 2.74 -4.59
C THR A 152 -0.11 1.66 -4.77
N ASP A 153 1.15 2.00 -4.56
CA ASP A 153 2.26 1.05 -4.45
C ASP A 153 2.47 0.56 -3.00
N TRP A 154 1.67 1.04 -2.05
CA TRP A 154 1.70 0.57 -0.67
C TRP A 154 1.31 -0.90 -0.58
N PRO A 155 2.14 -1.78 0.00
CA PRO A 155 1.99 -3.23 -0.17
C PRO A 155 0.82 -3.85 0.60
N GLN A 156 0.38 -3.25 1.69
CA GLN A 156 -0.69 -3.79 2.52
C GLN A 156 -1.52 -2.65 3.11
N PHE A 157 -2.83 -2.92 3.26
CA PHE A 157 -3.79 -2.00 3.88
C PHE A 157 -3.96 -0.66 3.13
N ASP A 158 -4.58 0.27 3.83
CA ASP A 158 -4.88 1.60 3.34
C ASP A 158 -3.68 2.53 3.56
N PRO A 159 -3.07 3.12 2.52
CA PRO A 159 -1.94 4.02 2.65
C PRO A 159 -2.26 5.30 3.44
N GLU A 160 -3.53 5.69 3.57
CA GLU A 160 -3.94 6.81 4.43
C GLU A 160 -3.55 6.58 5.90
N ALA A 161 -3.50 5.34 6.34
CA ALA A 161 -3.12 4.97 7.70
C ALA A 161 -1.59 4.90 7.90
N ALA A 162 -0.81 4.85 6.83
CA ALA A 162 0.64 4.65 6.90
C ALA A 162 1.36 5.77 7.68
N GLY A 163 0.90 7.01 7.55
CA GLY A 163 1.50 8.16 8.25
C GLY A 163 1.16 8.26 9.74
N LEU A 164 0.15 7.54 10.21
CA LEU A 164 -0.30 7.61 11.61
C LEU A 164 0.45 6.64 12.52
N VAL A 165 0.97 5.55 11.98
CA VAL A 165 1.59 4.46 12.75
C VAL A 165 3.10 4.67 12.94
N ASN A 166 3.75 5.42 12.08
CA ASN A 166 5.21 5.56 12.07
C ASN A 166 5.73 6.71 12.95
N GLY A 167 4.87 7.48 13.59
CA GLY A 167 5.26 8.58 14.46
C GLY A 167 5.38 8.23 15.95
N THR A 168 5.19 6.99 16.32
CA THR A 168 5.06 6.59 17.73
C THR A 168 5.89 5.39 18.14
N ASN A 169 7.06 5.21 17.54
CA ASN A 169 8.03 4.24 18.11
C ASN A 169 9.44 4.77 18.02
#